data_c348f1f1137ca2598aaf536eeebb7b42
#
_entry.id   c348f1f1137ca2598aaf536eeebb7b42
#
_cell.length_a   1.000
_cell.length_b   1.000
_cell.length_c   1.000
_cell.angle_alpha   90.00
_cell.angle_beta   90.00
_cell.angle_gamma   90.00
#
_symmetry.space_group_name_H-M   'P 1'
#
loop_
_entity.id
_entity.type
_entity.pdbx_description
1 polymer ?
#
loop_
_entity_poly.entity_id
_entity_poly.type
_entity_poly.pdbx_seq_one_letter_code
_entity_poly.pdbx_strand_id
1 'polypeptide(L)'
;MMKEVEKKYGASFMLLLYRDKAKLELWEEREVEGVGTLNYYIGPGIDEEMMDYIQEEANGVVDYEGGGDYSVLLCDYDLIPGYYESSYKYELLHPNPNAMFSVEDTQNLRFQTRCQAMRKSEHFEEFRNGNFKLTEGRHITPKDEHVVMISKEFAQRNGLKLGDSFKIQGDSLTLRGFPEVPLGLIETEIIGIYEMTYQQSVSEYTDERDILNNWILVDNETGYDLDKIYGNPPSLWVSTIYVENPAELDKVMKEVNSLDGIDWQYYELRKDDSMYKDAVKPLDTVKKIMFVCVCVIMTAGILLLFFVITHSMKKRVRETGILMSLGITGKEIRWQFLWEHLLIGITACLFAFAVSFAVTPVIGEQIYGAVHQEKEQQVYTEKEIEAAIARGEQGKVSEMAKNQKTGVEPPQELNTRMNARTALTVFIVIILIIYTCVNAVIKKTLKLEPIRVLSMIE
;
A
#
# COMPACT_ATOMS: atom_id res chain seq x y z
N MET A 1 -11.25 -5.54 8.53
CA MET A 1 -9.80 -5.56 8.69
C MET A 1 -9.08 -5.68 7.35
N MET A 2 -8.95 -6.85 6.70
CA MET A 2 -8.23 -6.97 5.42
C MET A 2 -8.70 -5.98 4.36
N LYS A 3 -10.02 -5.84 4.11
CA LYS A 3 -10.56 -4.88 3.13
C LYS A 3 -10.27 -3.42 3.44
N GLU A 4 -10.07 -3.05 4.69
CA GLU A 4 -9.73 -1.68 5.09
C GLU A 4 -8.23 -1.41 4.91
N VAL A 5 -7.38 -2.41 5.23
CA VAL A 5 -5.96 -2.37 4.90
C VAL A 5 -5.77 -2.32 3.38
N GLU A 6 -6.49 -3.16 2.64
CA GLU A 6 -6.53 -3.15 1.17
C GLU A 6 -6.92 -1.77 0.62
N LYS A 7 -7.92 -1.13 1.22
CA LYS A 7 -8.42 0.17 0.77
C LYS A 7 -7.46 1.32 1.11
N LYS A 8 -6.72 1.24 2.22
CA LYS A 8 -5.75 2.26 2.64
C LYS A 8 -4.45 2.19 1.84
N TYR A 9 -3.92 1.00 1.59
CA TYR A 9 -2.64 0.83 0.88
C TYR A 9 -2.81 0.62 -0.62
N GLY A 10 -4.04 0.34 -1.05
CA GLY A 10 -4.40 0.13 -2.44
C GLY A 10 -3.68 -1.06 -3.07
N ALA A 11 -4.12 -1.45 -4.23
CA ALA A 11 -3.31 -2.20 -5.16
C ALA A 11 -3.18 -1.37 -6.40
N SER A 12 -1.98 -1.26 -6.88
CA SER A 12 -1.66 -0.56 -8.10
C SER A 12 -0.79 -1.44 -8.98
N PHE A 13 -0.72 -1.09 -10.23
CA PHE A 13 0.31 -1.56 -11.13
C PHE A 13 0.86 -0.38 -11.92
N MET A 14 2.12 -0.46 -12.26
CA MET A 14 2.83 0.58 -12.96
C MET A 14 2.77 0.31 -14.45
N LEU A 15 2.42 1.31 -15.22
CA LEU A 15 2.64 1.38 -16.65
C LEU A 15 3.99 2.07 -16.88
N LEU A 16 4.91 1.36 -17.44
CA LEU A 16 6.27 1.83 -17.71
C LEU A 16 6.52 1.84 -19.20
N LEU A 17 7.29 2.81 -19.67
CA LEU A 17 7.88 2.74 -20.99
C LEU A 17 8.84 1.54 -21.05
N TYR A 18 8.61 0.65 -22.00
CA TYR A 18 9.50 -0.47 -22.23
C TYR A 18 10.78 0.02 -22.90
N ARG A 19 11.84 0.12 -22.10
CA ARG A 19 13.15 0.54 -22.56
C ARG A 19 13.99 -0.66 -22.95
N ASP A 20 13.57 -1.41 -23.96
CA ASP A 20 14.44 -2.46 -24.51
C ASP A 20 15.56 -1.81 -25.33
N LYS A 21 16.76 -1.80 -24.75
CA LYS A 21 17.97 -1.32 -25.42
C LYS A 21 18.27 -2.06 -26.73
N ALA A 22 17.66 -3.20 -26.99
CA ALA A 22 17.78 -3.92 -28.24
C ALA A 22 17.02 -3.26 -29.41
N LYS A 23 16.05 -2.37 -29.13
CA LYS A 23 15.34 -1.58 -30.14
C LYS A 23 16.02 -0.22 -30.33
N LEU A 24 17.17 -0.22 -31.00
CA LEU A 24 17.95 1.00 -31.30
C LEU A 24 17.14 2.08 -32.01
N GLU A 25 16.11 1.71 -32.75
CA GLU A 25 15.20 2.61 -33.45
C GLU A 25 14.36 3.54 -32.56
N LEU A 26 14.28 3.25 -31.26
CA LEU A 26 13.62 4.11 -30.26
C LEU A 26 14.55 5.12 -29.62
N TRP A 27 15.80 5.13 -30.03
CA TRP A 27 16.82 5.99 -29.49
C TRP A 27 17.57 6.71 -30.60
N GLU A 28 17.68 8.03 -30.46
CA GLU A 28 18.48 8.88 -31.33
C GLU A 28 19.78 9.25 -30.64
N GLU A 29 20.90 9.02 -31.34
CA GLU A 29 22.18 9.50 -30.87
C GLU A 29 22.35 10.97 -31.28
N ARG A 30 22.56 11.85 -30.31
CA ARG A 30 22.86 13.26 -30.53
C ARG A 30 24.22 13.59 -29.97
N GLU A 31 25.03 14.25 -30.77
CA GLU A 31 26.33 14.77 -30.32
C GLU A 31 26.12 16.08 -29.59
N VAL A 32 26.54 16.13 -28.32
CA VAL A 32 26.42 17.31 -27.46
C VAL A 32 27.80 17.86 -27.19
N GLU A 33 27.99 19.13 -27.54
CA GLU A 33 29.29 19.81 -27.42
C GLU A 33 29.81 19.75 -25.97
N GLY A 34 31.06 19.28 -25.80
CA GLY A 34 31.70 19.13 -24.48
C GLY A 34 31.35 17.87 -23.69
N VAL A 35 30.42 17.02 -24.19
CA VAL A 35 29.93 15.82 -23.46
C VAL A 35 30.13 14.55 -24.27
N GLY A 36 30.03 14.60 -25.60
CA GLY A 36 30.02 13.45 -26.47
C GLY A 36 28.61 13.05 -26.90
N THR A 37 28.46 11.80 -27.31
CA THR A 37 27.21 11.27 -27.85
C THR A 37 26.27 10.85 -26.72
N LEU A 38 25.07 11.41 -26.72
CA LEU A 38 23.97 11.03 -25.83
C LEU A 38 22.87 10.33 -26.59
N ASN A 39 22.20 9.37 -25.93
CA ASN A 39 21.06 8.67 -26.47
C ASN A 39 19.77 9.29 -25.94
N TYR A 40 18.96 9.83 -26.82
CA TYR A 40 17.63 10.38 -26.52
C TYR A 40 16.54 9.39 -26.92
N TYR A 41 15.59 9.19 -26.02
CA TYR A 41 14.42 8.37 -26.33
C TYR A 41 13.48 9.14 -27.28
N ILE A 42 13.17 8.54 -28.45
CA ILE A 42 12.28 9.12 -29.45
C ILE A 42 11.00 8.29 -29.67
N GLY A 43 10.79 7.27 -28.85
CA GLY A 43 9.59 6.43 -28.90
C GLY A 43 8.35 7.18 -28.34
N PRO A 44 7.18 6.52 -28.42
CA PRO A 44 5.95 7.09 -27.86
C PRO A 44 6.05 7.20 -26.33
N GLY A 45 5.60 8.35 -25.77
CA GLY A 45 5.45 8.53 -24.34
C GLY A 45 4.17 7.91 -23.79
N ILE A 46 4.02 7.96 -22.47
CA ILE A 46 2.73 7.77 -21.82
C ILE A 46 2.11 9.15 -21.72
N ASP A 47 0.89 9.34 -22.20
CA ASP A 47 0.14 10.59 -22.11
C ASP A 47 -1.14 10.43 -21.29
N GLU A 48 -1.74 11.54 -20.89
CA GLU A 48 -2.97 11.53 -20.11
C GLU A 48 -4.15 10.97 -20.90
N GLU A 49 -4.19 11.17 -22.23
CA GLU A 49 -5.25 10.64 -23.09
C GLU A 49 -5.27 9.09 -23.06
N MET A 50 -4.09 8.48 -23.13
CA MET A 50 -3.96 7.02 -22.96
C MET A 50 -4.41 6.57 -21.58
N MET A 51 -4.04 7.30 -20.54
CA MET A 51 -4.40 6.95 -19.17
C MET A 51 -5.90 7.12 -18.91
N ASP A 52 -6.52 8.16 -19.44
CA ASP A 52 -7.97 8.37 -19.38
C ASP A 52 -8.70 7.26 -20.14
N TYR A 53 -8.21 6.87 -21.33
CA TYR A 53 -8.74 5.73 -22.06
C TYR A 53 -8.67 4.42 -21.28
N ILE A 54 -7.55 4.15 -20.61
CA ILE A 54 -7.42 2.95 -19.75
C ILE A 54 -8.42 3.02 -18.58
N GLN A 55 -8.60 4.18 -17.97
CA GLN A 55 -9.54 4.36 -16.86
C GLN A 55 -10.99 4.17 -17.29
N GLU A 56 -11.36 4.62 -18.48
CA GLU A 56 -12.72 4.51 -19.01
C GLU A 56 -13.07 3.09 -19.46
N GLU A 57 -12.16 2.39 -20.13
CA GLU A 57 -12.44 1.11 -20.79
C GLU A 57 -12.15 -0.12 -19.90
N ALA A 58 -11.23 -0.03 -18.95
CA ALA A 58 -10.87 -1.15 -18.11
C ALA A 58 -11.70 -1.20 -16.82
N ASN A 59 -12.50 -2.27 -16.67
CA ASN A 59 -13.31 -2.47 -15.46
C ASN A 59 -12.40 -2.71 -14.23
N GLY A 60 -12.68 -1.95 -13.14
CA GLY A 60 -11.97 -2.07 -11.88
C GLY A 60 -10.78 -1.12 -11.74
N VAL A 61 -10.45 -0.33 -12.76
CA VAL A 61 -9.58 0.84 -12.64
C VAL A 61 -10.41 1.99 -12.05
N VAL A 62 -9.94 2.59 -10.97
CA VAL A 62 -10.66 3.69 -10.29
C VAL A 62 -10.01 5.03 -10.50
N ASP A 63 -8.70 5.07 -10.65
CA ASP A 63 -7.94 6.28 -10.85
C ASP A 63 -6.52 5.95 -11.34
N TYR A 64 -5.79 6.95 -11.75
CA TYR A 64 -4.37 6.83 -12.05
C TYR A 64 -3.59 8.01 -11.52
N GLU A 65 -2.30 7.83 -11.38
CA GLU A 65 -1.31 8.85 -11.11
C GLU A 65 -0.20 8.74 -12.14
N GLY A 66 0.30 9.85 -12.59
CA GLY A 66 1.43 9.89 -13.52
C GLY A 66 2.16 11.20 -13.41
N GLY A 67 3.45 11.15 -13.66
CA GLY A 67 4.30 12.32 -13.56
C GLY A 67 5.75 12.00 -13.88
N GLY A 68 6.64 12.88 -13.46
CA GLY A 68 8.08 12.78 -13.68
C GLY A 68 8.89 13.15 -12.44
N ASP A 69 10.11 12.63 -12.40
CA ASP A 69 11.13 12.98 -11.39
C ASP A 69 12.25 13.75 -12.09
N TYR A 70 12.30 15.03 -11.83
CA TYR A 70 13.26 15.94 -12.45
C TYR A 70 14.28 16.43 -11.43
N SER A 71 15.49 16.71 -11.91
CA SER A 71 16.47 17.47 -11.16
C SER A 71 16.41 18.91 -11.63
N VAL A 72 16.25 19.86 -10.72
CA VAL A 72 16.13 21.28 -11.01
C VAL A 72 17.05 22.10 -10.10
N LEU A 73 17.31 23.33 -10.49
CA LEU A 73 18.08 24.29 -9.70
C LEU A 73 17.17 25.34 -9.08
N LEU A 74 17.35 25.62 -7.81
CA LEU A 74 16.65 26.65 -7.05
C LEU A 74 17.61 27.77 -6.62
N CYS A 75 18.24 28.43 -7.62
CA CYS A 75 19.30 29.39 -7.38
C CYS A 75 18.86 30.66 -6.62
N ASP A 76 17.58 31.02 -6.68
CA ASP A 76 17.03 32.19 -5.97
C ASP A 76 16.69 31.89 -4.49
N TYR A 77 16.92 30.65 -4.03
CA TYR A 77 16.49 30.18 -2.71
C TYR A 77 17.64 29.60 -1.88
N ASP A 78 17.46 29.67 -0.56
CA ASP A 78 18.36 29.09 0.42
C ASP A 78 17.92 27.65 0.76
N LEU A 79 18.58 26.66 0.15
CA LEU A 79 18.31 25.25 0.42
C LEU A 79 18.83 24.85 1.81
N ILE A 80 18.26 23.78 2.37
CA ILE A 80 18.85 23.12 3.52
C ILE A 80 20.18 22.51 3.05
N PRO A 81 21.31 22.90 3.68
CA PRO A 81 22.62 22.56 3.18
C PRO A 81 22.93 21.07 3.40
N GLY A 82 23.59 20.47 2.42
CA GLY A 82 24.10 19.12 2.45
C GLY A 82 25.56 19.04 2.03
N TYR A 83 25.89 17.99 1.27
CA TYR A 83 27.25 17.68 0.85
C TYR A 83 27.87 18.77 -0.05
N TYR A 84 27.13 19.25 -1.04
CA TYR A 84 27.71 20.19 -2.01
C TYR A 84 27.93 21.58 -1.41
N GLU A 85 27.09 22.05 -0.52
CA GLU A 85 27.33 23.31 0.20
C GLU A 85 28.59 23.20 1.10
N SER A 86 28.77 22.06 1.75
CA SER A 86 29.95 21.79 2.59
C SER A 86 31.23 21.67 1.75
N SER A 87 31.17 20.94 0.65
CA SER A 87 32.28 20.75 -0.30
C SER A 87 32.66 22.07 -0.96
N TYR A 88 31.71 22.85 -1.43
CA TYR A 88 31.93 24.18 -2.02
C TYR A 88 32.68 25.10 -1.06
N LYS A 89 32.22 25.19 0.19
CA LYS A 89 32.88 25.99 1.23
C LYS A 89 34.29 25.52 1.52
N TYR A 90 34.52 24.22 1.58
CA TYR A 90 35.83 23.65 1.81
C TYR A 90 36.79 23.97 0.65
N GLU A 91 36.37 23.78 -0.59
CA GLU A 91 37.20 24.01 -1.79
C GLU A 91 37.51 25.47 -2.03
N LEU A 92 36.57 26.39 -1.68
CA LEU A 92 36.88 27.84 -1.69
C LEU A 92 38.04 28.22 -0.77
N LEU A 93 38.19 27.52 0.36
CA LEU A 93 39.26 27.77 1.33
C LEU A 93 40.54 26.96 1.02
N HIS A 94 40.37 25.83 0.36
CA HIS A 94 41.47 24.87 0.09
C HIS A 94 41.43 24.39 -1.38
N PRO A 95 41.69 25.28 -2.36
CA PRO A 95 41.62 24.92 -3.78
C PRO A 95 42.52 23.73 -4.10
N ASN A 96 41.92 22.65 -4.61
CA ASN A 96 42.64 21.47 -5.03
C ASN A 96 42.50 21.28 -6.56
N PRO A 97 43.56 21.54 -7.34
CA PRO A 97 43.50 21.42 -8.81
C PRO A 97 43.28 19.97 -9.30
N ASN A 98 43.39 19.00 -8.42
CA ASN A 98 43.14 17.58 -8.71
C ASN A 98 41.84 17.08 -8.06
N ALA A 99 40.96 17.97 -7.58
CA ALA A 99 39.66 17.59 -7.09
C ALA A 99 38.84 16.97 -8.21
N MET A 100 37.99 15.99 -7.89
CA MET A 100 37.12 15.35 -8.84
C MET A 100 36.08 16.34 -9.38
N PHE A 101 35.67 17.31 -8.56
CA PHE A 101 34.79 18.43 -8.91
C PHE A 101 35.55 19.74 -8.59
N SER A 102 35.54 20.66 -9.53
CA SER A 102 36.07 22.02 -9.30
C SER A 102 35.10 22.85 -8.44
N VAL A 103 35.57 24.01 -7.97
CA VAL A 103 34.70 24.98 -7.28
C VAL A 103 33.54 25.41 -8.18
N GLU A 104 33.76 25.54 -9.49
CA GLU A 104 32.74 25.87 -10.48
C GLU A 104 31.72 24.74 -10.63
N ASP A 105 32.17 23.48 -10.60
CA ASP A 105 31.30 22.31 -10.69
C ASP A 105 30.35 22.21 -9.48
N THR A 106 30.85 22.47 -8.28
CA THR A 106 30.04 22.41 -7.05
C THR A 106 29.16 23.64 -6.83
N GLN A 107 29.45 24.75 -7.53
CA GLN A 107 28.72 26.01 -7.38
C GLN A 107 27.21 25.89 -7.66
N ASN A 108 26.81 25.13 -8.66
CA ASN A 108 25.42 24.93 -9.04
C ASN A 108 24.80 23.70 -8.32
N LEU A 109 25.59 22.66 -8.07
CA LEU A 109 25.12 21.43 -7.41
C LEU A 109 24.50 21.68 -6.03
N ARG A 110 24.97 22.70 -5.30
CA ARG A 110 24.40 23.09 -3.99
C ARG A 110 22.98 23.64 -4.07
N PHE A 111 22.50 24.05 -5.26
CA PHE A 111 21.14 24.51 -5.50
C PHE A 111 20.26 23.43 -6.14
N GLN A 112 20.83 22.25 -6.37
CA GLN A 112 20.10 21.17 -7.02
C GLN A 112 19.10 20.55 -6.04
N THR A 113 17.88 20.38 -6.52
CA THR A 113 16.85 19.64 -5.79
C THR A 113 16.04 18.74 -6.70
N ARG A 114 15.24 17.90 -6.09
CA ARG A 114 14.30 17.02 -6.77
C ARG A 114 12.96 17.71 -6.94
N CYS A 115 12.48 17.71 -8.16
CA CYS A 115 11.17 18.21 -8.55
C CYS A 115 10.31 17.03 -9.00
N GLN A 116 9.25 16.74 -8.24
CA GLN A 116 8.32 15.66 -8.50
C GLN A 116 7.08 16.22 -9.18
N ALA A 117 6.90 15.96 -10.47
CA ALA A 117 5.67 16.29 -11.16
C ALA A 117 4.63 15.19 -10.93
N MET A 118 3.38 15.58 -10.72
CA MET A 118 2.31 14.65 -10.39
C MET A 118 0.92 15.22 -10.73
N ARG A 119 -0.02 14.32 -11.02
CA ARG A 119 -1.40 14.66 -11.30
C ARG A 119 -2.18 15.01 -10.03
N LYS A 120 -1.98 14.24 -8.94
CA LYS A 120 -2.63 14.42 -7.64
C LYS A 120 -1.64 14.21 -6.51
N SER A 121 -1.28 15.26 -5.79
CA SER A 121 -0.29 15.12 -4.70
C SER A 121 -0.75 14.25 -3.53
N GLU A 122 -2.05 14.07 -3.31
CA GLU A 122 -2.56 13.15 -2.29
C GLU A 122 -2.29 11.66 -2.62
N HIS A 123 -1.99 11.33 -3.88
CA HIS A 123 -1.57 10.00 -4.31
C HIS A 123 -0.06 9.78 -4.15
N PHE A 124 0.71 10.83 -3.92
CA PHE A 124 2.14 10.70 -3.72
C PHE A 124 2.45 9.81 -2.52
N GLU A 125 3.43 8.92 -2.68
CA GLU A 125 3.74 7.87 -1.70
C GLU A 125 3.94 8.44 -0.29
N GLU A 126 4.66 9.55 -0.15
CA GLU A 126 4.97 10.15 1.14
C GLU A 126 3.73 10.69 1.86
N PHE A 127 2.72 11.21 1.13
CA PHE A 127 1.43 11.58 1.72
C PHE A 127 0.59 10.36 2.09
N ARG A 128 0.56 9.34 1.23
CA ARG A 128 -0.20 8.11 1.48
C ARG A 128 0.33 7.35 2.70
N ASN A 129 1.63 7.38 2.91
CA ASN A 129 2.28 6.75 4.07
C ASN A 129 2.19 7.59 5.34
N GLY A 130 1.72 8.83 5.25
CA GLY A 130 1.67 9.75 6.36
C GLY A 130 3.02 10.38 6.71
N ASN A 131 4.04 10.20 5.88
CA ASN A 131 5.37 10.80 6.05
C ASN A 131 5.35 12.30 5.78
N PHE A 132 4.52 12.73 4.83
CA PHE A 132 4.20 14.13 4.58
C PHE A 132 2.79 14.44 5.03
N LYS A 133 2.60 15.62 5.60
CA LYS A 133 1.30 16.13 6.04
C LYS A 133 1.11 17.55 5.51
N LEU A 134 0.03 17.76 4.76
CA LEU A 134 -0.35 19.10 4.35
C LEU A 134 -0.70 19.94 5.60
N THR A 135 -0.04 21.09 5.75
CA THR A 135 -0.25 22.00 6.89
C THR A 135 -0.98 23.27 6.49
N GLU A 136 -0.76 23.76 5.28
CA GLU A 136 -1.40 24.97 4.76
C GLU A 136 -1.74 24.80 3.27
N GLY A 137 -2.80 25.43 2.80
CA GLY A 137 -3.21 25.40 1.40
C GLY A 137 -3.95 24.11 1.02
N ARG A 138 -3.67 23.61 -0.17
CA ARG A 138 -4.35 22.45 -0.76
C ARG A 138 -3.40 21.55 -1.54
N HIS A 139 -3.86 20.32 -1.82
CA HIS A 139 -3.20 19.40 -2.73
C HIS A 139 -3.29 19.83 -4.19
N ILE A 140 -2.30 19.39 -4.99
CA ILE A 140 -2.33 19.46 -6.45
C ILE A 140 -3.46 18.59 -6.97
N THR A 141 -4.18 19.08 -7.96
CA THR A 141 -5.28 18.41 -8.64
C THR A 141 -5.05 18.37 -10.16
N PRO A 142 -5.74 17.49 -10.91
CA PRO A 142 -5.58 17.39 -12.37
C PRO A 142 -5.92 18.65 -13.18
N LYS A 143 -6.41 19.70 -12.54
CA LYS A 143 -6.80 20.98 -13.18
C LYS A 143 -5.80 22.09 -12.92
N ASP A 144 -4.76 21.78 -12.18
CA ASP A 144 -3.75 22.77 -11.83
C ASP A 144 -2.68 22.86 -12.91
N GLU A 145 -2.25 24.09 -13.18
CA GLU A 145 -1.20 24.43 -14.11
C GLU A 145 -0.24 25.40 -13.42
N HIS A 146 1.06 25.16 -13.51
CA HIS A 146 2.13 26.00 -12.96
C HIS A 146 1.97 26.28 -11.45
N VAL A 147 1.78 25.21 -10.68
CA VAL A 147 1.67 25.28 -9.22
C VAL A 147 2.74 24.46 -8.53
N VAL A 148 3.07 24.84 -7.30
CA VAL A 148 4.07 24.13 -6.51
C VAL A 148 3.61 23.94 -5.07
N MET A 149 3.99 22.81 -4.48
CA MET A 149 3.96 22.57 -3.04
C MET A 149 5.39 22.45 -2.52
N ILE A 150 5.67 23.10 -1.40
CA ILE A 150 6.98 23.14 -0.77
C ILE A 150 6.91 22.72 0.70
N SER A 151 8.04 22.30 1.26
CA SER A 151 8.08 21.95 2.67
C SER A 151 7.99 23.21 3.56
N LYS A 152 7.44 23.04 4.74
CA LYS A 152 7.33 24.10 5.76
C LYS A 152 8.69 24.65 6.19
N GLU A 153 9.69 23.77 6.30
CA GLU A 153 11.05 24.18 6.65
C GLU A 153 11.68 25.02 5.56
N PHE A 154 11.51 24.62 4.30
CA PHE A 154 11.97 25.41 3.14
C PHE A 154 11.25 26.76 3.06
N ALA A 155 9.91 26.77 3.23
CA ALA A 155 9.11 27.97 3.25
C ALA A 155 9.55 28.97 4.33
N GLN A 156 9.77 28.49 5.56
CA GLN A 156 10.23 29.32 6.67
C GLN A 156 11.63 29.89 6.43
N ARG A 157 12.52 29.08 5.87
CA ARG A 157 13.91 29.48 5.59
C ARG A 157 13.97 30.62 4.56
N ASN A 158 13.07 30.59 3.59
CA ASN A 158 13.03 31.57 2.49
C ASN A 158 11.97 32.66 2.69
N GLY A 159 11.22 32.65 3.77
CA GLY A 159 10.15 33.61 4.04
C GLY A 159 8.96 33.54 3.10
N LEU A 160 8.74 32.38 2.47
CA LEU A 160 7.70 32.12 1.47
C LEU A 160 6.35 31.77 2.11
N LYS A 161 5.27 32.11 1.41
CA LYS A 161 3.88 31.89 1.83
C LYS A 161 3.03 31.40 0.66
N LEU A 162 1.83 30.90 0.99
CA LEU A 162 0.81 30.57 -0.02
C LEU A 162 0.52 31.79 -0.93
N GLY A 163 0.44 31.53 -2.23
CA GLY A 163 0.19 32.53 -3.26
C GLY A 163 1.44 33.28 -3.73
N ASP A 164 2.60 33.05 -3.13
CA ASP A 164 3.85 33.64 -3.64
C ASP A 164 4.27 32.99 -4.96
N SER A 165 4.89 33.80 -5.85
CA SER A 165 5.53 33.27 -7.06
C SER A 165 6.79 32.48 -6.69
N PHE A 166 6.95 31.34 -7.32
CA PHE A 166 8.09 30.43 -7.13
C PHE A 166 8.75 30.11 -8.46
N LYS A 167 10.08 30.18 -8.50
CA LYS A 167 10.86 30.03 -9.72
C LYS A 167 11.66 28.74 -9.71
N ILE A 168 11.53 27.97 -10.79
CA ILE A 168 12.21 26.70 -11.01
C ILE A 168 13.12 26.86 -12.23
N GLN A 169 14.38 26.50 -12.10
CA GLN A 169 15.35 26.55 -13.20
C GLN A 169 15.69 25.13 -13.68
N GLY A 170 15.73 24.96 -15.00
CA GLY A 170 16.20 23.73 -15.58
C GLY A 170 17.68 23.46 -15.24
N ASP A 171 18.03 22.20 -15.07
CA ASP A 171 19.37 21.76 -14.67
C ASP A 171 20.07 20.98 -15.77
N SER A 172 21.13 21.57 -16.35
CA SER A 172 21.96 20.91 -17.35
C SER A 172 22.74 19.70 -16.82
N LEU A 173 22.93 19.62 -15.49
CA LEU A 173 23.63 18.49 -14.84
C LEU A 173 22.91 17.16 -15.05
N THR A 174 21.58 17.18 -15.11
CA THR A 174 20.77 15.98 -15.37
C THR A 174 21.15 15.30 -16.67
N LEU A 175 21.58 16.07 -17.66
CA LEU A 175 21.97 15.59 -18.99
C LEU A 175 23.45 15.23 -19.09
N ARG A 176 24.32 15.85 -18.30
CA ARG A 176 25.76 15.88 -18.58
C ARG A 176 26.67 15.52 -17.41
N GLY A 177 26.19 15.54 -16.17
CA GLY A 177 27.02 15.33 -14.98
C GLY A 177 27.99 16.47 -14.65
N PHE A 178 27.87 17.64 -15.33
CA PHE A 178 28.68 18.83 -15.10
C PHE A 178 27.83 20.08 -14.95
N PRO A 179 28.17 20.97 -14.01
CA PRO A 179 27.45 22.22 -13.79
C PRO A 179 27.70 23.21 -14.93
N GLU A 180 26.70 23.38 -15.79
CA GLU A 180 26.69 24.42 -16.80
C GLU A 180 25.59 25.45 -16.51
N VAL A 181 25.34 26.34 -17.46
CA VAL A 181 24.32 27.38 -17.34
C VAL A 181 22.94 26.75 -17.19
N PRO A 182 22.10 27.17 -16.21
CA PRO A 182 20.73 26.71 -16.05
C PRO A 182 19.92 26.86 -17.34
N LEU A 183 19.08 25.81 -17.63
CA LEU A 183 18.31 25.71 -18.87
C LEU A 183 16.96 26.37 -18.74
N GLY A 184 16.58 27.43 -18.86
CA GLY A 184 15.22 28.00 -18.80
C GLY A 184 14.69 28.19 -17.38
N LEU A 185 13.61 28.94 -17.29
CA LEU A 185 12.96 29.32 -16.05
C LEU A 185 11.46 29.10 -16.19
N ILE A 186 10.88 28.47 -15.18
CA ILE A 186 9.45 28.27 -15.03
C ILE A 186 9.00 29.03 -13.78
N GLU A 187 7.95 29.81 -13.90
CA GLU A 187 7.30 30.48 -12.77
C GLU A 187 6.05 29.73 -12.37
N THR A 188 5.93 29.41 -11.08
CA THR A 188 4.79 28.69 -10.49
C THR A 188 4.24 29.47 -9.30
N GLU A 189 3.04 29.10 -8.82
CA GLU A 189 2.42 29.65 -7.61
C GLU A 189 2.47 28.63 -6.48
N ILE A 190 2.82 29.05 -5.26
CA ILE A 190 2.81 28.19 -4.07
C ILE A 190 1.36 27.98 -3.62
N ILE A 191 0.82 26.77 -3.79
CA ILE A 191 -0.55 26.41 -3.41
C ILE A 191 -0.65 25.55 -2.15
N GLY A 192 0.44 24.93 -1.73
CA GLY A 192 0.46 24.06 -0.58
C GLY A 192 1.79 24.05 0.16
N ILE A 193 1.71 23.94 1.47
CA ILE A 193 2.85 23.79 2.34
C ILE A 193 2.68 22.51 3.13
N TYR A 194 3.67 21.61 3.09
CA TYR A 194 3.66 20.34 3.81
C TYR A 194 4.77 20.25 4.85
N GLU A 195 4.57 19.46 5.87
CA GLU A 195 5.61 19.13 6.86
C GLU A 195 5.91 17.63 6.86
N MET A 196 7.14 17.29 7.14
CA MET A 196 7.53 15.90 7.40
C MET A 196 7.12 15.50 8.81
N THR A 197 6.53 14.32 8.96
CA THR A 197 6.10 13.77 10.26
C THR A 197 7.25 13.08 11.01
N TYR A 198 8.38 12.88 10.35
CA TYR A 198 9.59 12.30 10.91
C TYR A 198 10.82 13.14 10.55
N GLN A 199 11.89 13.00 11.30
CA GLN A 199 13.14 13.68 11.03
C GLN A 199 14.04 12.81 10.15
N GLN A 200 14.31 13.28 8.93
CA GLN A 200 15.31 12.66 8.09
C GLN A 200 16.70 12.84 8.71
N SER A 201 17.49 11.78 8.77
CA SER A 201 18.93 11.90 9.14
C SER A 201 19.69 12.52 7.97
N VAL A 202 20.03 13.79 8.10
CA VAL A 202 20.85 14.54 7.14
C VAL A 202 22.27 14.64 7.69
N SER A 203 23.24 14.20 6.92
CA SER A 203 24.66 14.29 7.25
C SER A 203 25.40 15.18 6.24
N GLU A 204 26.65 15.51 6.55
CA GLU A 204 27.55 16.20 5.61
C GLU A 204 27.84 15.42 4.30
N TYR A 205 27.35 14.17 4.20
CA TYR A 205 27.45 13.32 3.00
C TYR A 205 26.11 13.18 2.27
N THR A 206 25.07 13.86 2.73
CA THR A 206 23.75 13.83 2.08
C THR A 206 23.69 14.95 1.06
N ASP A 207 23.50 14.62 -0.21
CA ASP A 207 23.34 15.60 -1.28
C ASP A 207 22.09 16.46 -1.02
N GLU A 208 22.14 17.75 -1.35
CA GLU A 208 21.00 18.69 -1.22
C GLU A 208 19.76 18.16 -1.91
N ARG A 209 19.92 17.51 -3.05
CA ARG A 209 18.89 16.84 -3.83
C ARG A 209 18.18 15.72 -3.09
N ASP A 210 18.87 15.03 -2.17
CA ASP A 210 18.32 13.91 -1.42
C ASP A 210 17.72 14.34 -0.07
N ILE A 211 17.80 15.62 0.28
CA ILE A 211 17.14 16.19 1.46
C ILE A 211 15.66 16.41 1.14
N LEU A 212 14.78 15.62 1.76
CA LEU A 212 13.34 15.64 1.49
C LEU A 212 12.66 17.01 1.72
N ASN A 213 13.17 17.78 2.67
CA ASN A 213 12.66 19.13 2.93
C ASN A 213 13.05 20.15 1.83
N ASN A 214 14.00 19.82 0.96
CA ASN A 214 14.31 20.61 -0.24
C ASN A 214 13.42 20.24 -1.43
N TRP A 215 12.76 19.09 -1.42
CA TRP A 215 11.94 18.63 -2.54
C TRP A 215 10.78 19.57 -2.81
N ILE A 216 10.49 19.74 -4.09
CA ILE A 216 9.32 20.47 -4.57
C ILE A 216 8.40 19.52 -5.32
N LEU A 217 7.09 19.70 -5.14
CA LEU A 217 6.07 18.93 -5.81
C LEU A 217 5.31 19.87 -6.74
N VAL A 218 5.18 19.52 -8.00
CA VAL A 218 4.57 20.35 -9.04
C VAL A 218 3.49 19.58 -9.81
N ASP A 219 2.66 20.31 -10.52
CA ASP A 219 1.68 19.74 -11.45
C ASP A 219 2.35 19.21 -12.73
N ASN A 220 1.62 18.43 -13.52
CA ASN A 220 2.13 17.82 -14.74
C ASN A 220 2.46 18.81 -15.84
N GLU A 221 1.74 19.96 -15.96
CA GLU A 221 2.07 20.98 -16.96
C GLU A 221 3.45 21.57 -16.71
N THR A 222 3.79 21.84 -15.45
CA THR A 222 5.15 22.22 -15.03
C THR A 222 6.17 21.14 -15.40
N GLY A 223 5.80 19.86 -15.23
CA GLY A 223 6.63 18.72 -15.64
C GLY A 223 6.85 18.66 -17.15
N TYR A 224 5.82 18.89 -17.94
CA TYR A 224 5.91 18.93 -19.42
C TYR A 224 6.76 20.11 -19.91
N ASP A 225 6.74 21.22 -19.22
CA ASP A 225 7.63 22.35 -19.54
C ASP A 225 9.09 22.01 -19.21
N LEU A 226 9.34 21.26 -18.12
CA LEU A 226 10.67 20.73 -17.83
C LEU A 226 11.13 19.74 -18.91
N ASP A 227 10.26 18.86 -19.39
CA ASP A 227 10.59 17.96 -20.49
C ASP A 227 11.01 18.73 -21.75
N LYS A 228 10.26 19.79 -22.10
CA LYS A 228 10.61 20.67 -23.24
C LYS A 228 11.98 21.35 -23.04
N ILE A 229 12.25 21.87 -21.83
CA ILE A 229 13.54 22.46 -21.49
C ILE A 229 14.68 21.45 -21.65
N TYR A 230 14.46 20.18 -21.26
CA TYR A 230 15.44 19.11 -21.39
C TYR A 230 15.51 18.49 -22.79
N GLY A 231 14.67 18.96 -23.72
CA GLY A 231 14.62 18.46 -25.10
C GLY A 231 13.94 17.10 -25.23
N ASN A 232 13.14 16.71 -24.24
CA ASN A 232 12.32 15.52 -24.26
C ASN A 232 10.91 15.84 -24.77
N PRO A 233 10.23 14.88 -25.42
CA PRO A 233 8.79 15.04 -25.67
C PRO A 233 8.05 15.04 -24.33
N PRO A 234 7.07 15.94 -24.13
CA PRO A 234 6.23 15.94 -22.95
C PRO A 234 5.57 14.59 -22.75
N SER A 235 5.78 13.97 -21.62
CA SER A 235 5.20 12.65 -21.33
C SER A 235 5.21 12.34 -19.83
N LEU A 236 4.34 11.43 -19.42
CA LEU A 236 4.42 10.81 -18.11
C LEU A 236 5.55 9.77 -18.15
N TRP A 237 6.51 9.88 -17.27
CA TRP A 237 7.65 8.94 -17.24
C TRP A 237 7.24 7.57 -16.68
N VAL A 238 6.33 7.61 -15.73
CA VAL A 238 5.75 6.43 -15.07
C VAL A 238 4.31 6.77 -14.74
N SER A 239 3.40 5.82 -14.99
CA SER A 239 2.02 5.95 -14.54
C SER A 239 1.65 4.79 -13.63
N THR A 240 0.97 5.11 -12.54
CA THR A 240 0.46 4.14 -11.56
C THR A 240 -1.04 4.07 -11.69
N ILE A 241 -1.57 2.88 -11.93
CA ILE A 241 -2.99 2.62 -12.10
C ILE A 241 -3.55 1.99 -10.83
N TYR A 242 -4.56 2.61 -10.24
CA TYR A 242 -5.20 2.15 -9.02
C TYR A 242 -6.42 1.31 -9.31
N VAL A 243 -6.56 0.18 -8.60
CA VAL A 243 -7.68 -0.74 -8.76
C VAL A 243 -8.62 -0.69 -7.56
N GLU A 244 -9.92 -0.86 -7.82
CA GLU A 244 -10.96 -0.85 -6.78
C GLU A 244 -10.78 -2.00 -5.79
N ASN A 245 -10.45 -3.19 -6.29
CA ASN A 245 -10.27 -4.39 -5.47
C ASN A 245 -8.87 -4.96 -5.65
N PRO A 246 -7.97 -4.80 -4.66
CA PRO A 246 -6.62 -5.33 -4.71
C PRO A 246 -6.53 -6.84 -4.97
N ALA A 247 -7.53 -7.61 -4.55
CA ALA A 247 -7.58 -9.05 -4.81
C ALA A 247 -7.79 -9.39 -6.31
N GLU A 248 -8.27 -8.44 -7.11
CA GLU A 248 -8.51 -8.59 -8.55
C GLU A 248 -7.40 -7.97 -9.41
N LEU A 249 -6.31 -7.49 -8.80
CA LEU A 249 -5.22 -6.82 -9.49
C LEU A 249 -4.75 -7.56 -10.75
N ASP A 250 -4.51 -8.87 -10.64
CA ASP A 250 -4.05 -9.68 -11.78
C ASP A 250 -5.08 -9.79 -12.90
N LYS A 251 -6.37 -9.71 -12.57
CA LYS A 251 -7.46 -9.72 -13.54
C LYS A 251 -7.53 -8.38 -14.28
N VAL A 252 -7.48 -7.27 -13.53
CA VAL A 252 -7.51 -5.91 -14.09
C VAL A 252 -6.29 -5.67 -14.97
N MET A 253 -5.09 -6.08 -14.54
CA MET A 253 -3.89 -5.98 -15.38
C MET A 253 -4.02 -6.74 -16.71
N LYS A 254 -4.64 -7.94 -16.71
CA LYS A 254 -4.88 -8.68 -17.94
C LYS A 254 -5.90 -7.99 -18.83
N GLU A 255 -6.93 -7.39 -18.26
CA GLU A 255 -7.94 -6.63 -18.99
C GLU A 255 -7.31 -5.40 -19.64
N VAL A 256 -6.52 -4.61 -18.90
CA VAL A 256 -5.77 -3.47 -19.44
C VAL A 256 -4.84 -3.92 -20.58
N ASN A 257 -4.07 -4.99 -20.37
CA ASN A 257 -3.15 -5.50 -21.42
C ASN A 257 -3.87 -6.04 -22.66
N SER A 258 -5.18 -6.21 -22.62
CA SER A 258 -6.00 -6.64 -23.75
C SER A 258 -6.74 -5.50 -24.46
N LEU A 259 -6.58 -4.26 -24.00
CA LEU A 259 -7.20 -3.11 -24.65
C LEU A 259 -6.65 -2.88 -26.03
N ASP A 260 -7.57 -2.69 -26.98
CA ASP A 260 -7.24 -2.33 -28.37
C ASP A 260 -6.82 -0.84 -28.41
N GLY A 261 -5.93 -0.51 -29.33
CA GLY A 261 -5.48 0.89 -29.52
C GLY A 261 -4.21 1.27 -28.76
N ILE A 262 -3.73 0.42 -27.85
CA ILE A 262 -2.43 0.57 -27.19
C ILE A 262 -1.43 -0.39 -27.82
N ASP A 263 -0.32 0.14 -28.32
CA ASP A 263 0.75 -0.69 -28.87
C ASP A 263 1.67 -1.19 -27.74
N TRP A 264 1.29 -2.31 -27.17
CA TRP A 264 1.97 -2.94 -26.03
C TRP A 264 3.44 -3.31 -26.26
N GLN A 265 3.95 -3.20 -27.49
CA GLN A 265 5.38 -3.39 -27.75
C GLN A 265 6.26 -2.29 -27.11
N TYR A 266 5.68 -1.13 -26.80
CA TYR A 266 6.38 0.02 -26.18
C TYR A 266 6.20 0.13 -24.68
N TYR A 267 5.26 -0.61 -24.10
CA TYR A 267 4.86 -0.46 -22.70
C TYR A 267 4.94 -1.77 -21.94
N GLU A 268 5.26 -1.68 -20.66
CA GLU A 268 5.28 -2.82 -19.73
C GLU A 268 4.35 -2.52 -18.54
N LEU A 269 3.47 -3.45 -18.24
CA LEU A 269 2.69 -3.41 -17.00
C LEU A 269 3.46 -4.14 -15.90
N ARG A 270 3.83 -3.43 -14.85
CA ARG A 270 4.54 -4.00 -13.71
C ARG A 270 3.68 -3.89 -12.45
N LYS A 271 3.48 -5.02 -11.81
CA LYS A 271 2.74 -5.08 -10.56
C LYS A 271 3.50 -4.36 -9.45
N ASP A 272 2.84 -3.37 -8.83
CA ASP A 272 3.30 -2.73 -7.61
C ASP A 272 2.39 -3.13 -6.46
N ASP A 273 2.74 -4.23 -5.84
CA ASP A 273 2.04 -4.77 -4.68
C ASP A 273 2.96 -4.90 -3.46
N SER A 274 4.11 -4.24 -3.48
CA SER A 274 5.11 -4.31 -2.42
C SER A 274 4.54 -3.84 -1.09
N MET A 275 3.93 -2.67 -1.05
CA MET A 275 3.29 -2.12 0.16
C MET A 275 2.11 -2.99 0.62
N TYR A 276 1.27 -3.42 -0.31
CA TYR A 276 0.16 -4.33 -0.04
C TYR A 276 0.66 -5.67 0.53
N LYS A 277 1.68 -6.27 -0.09
CA LYS A 277 2.27 -7.53 0.38
C LYS A 277 2.85 -7.40 1.78
N ASP A 278 3.57 -6.33 2.06
CA ASP A 278 4.19 -6.11 3.36
C ASP A 278 3.16 -5.84 4.46
N ALA A 279 2.07 -5.14 4.14
CA ALA A 279 0.96 -4.92 5.07
C ALA A 279 0.09 -6.17 5.27
N VAL A 280 -0.16 -6.95 4.21
CA VAL A 280 -1.12 -8.07 4.20
C VAL A 280 -0.47 -9.41 4.50
N LYS A 281 0.79 -9.62 4.14
CA LYS A 281 1.50 -10.88 4.33
C LYS A 281 1.46 -11.42 5.77
N PRO A 282 1.69 -10.59 6.82
CA PRO A 282 1.51 -11.02 8.21
C PRO A 282 0.05 -11.41 8.50
N LEU A 283 -0.90 -10.63 8.00
CA LEU A 283 -2.34 -10.86 8.21
C LEU A 283 -2.83 -12.13 7.50
N ASP A 284 -2.28 -12.47 6.35
CA ASP A 284 -2.62 -13.69 5.61
C ASP A 284 -2.15 -14.96 6.35
N THR A 285 -1.00 -14.88 7.01
CA THR A 285 -0.51 -15.95 7.90
C THR A 285 -1.43 -16.13 9.10
N VAL A 286 -1.80 -15.04 9.77
CA VAL A 286 -2.77 -15.08 10.88
C VAL A 286 -4.12 -15.62 10.42
N LYS A 287 -4.62 -15.21 9.27
CA LYS A 287 -5.86 -15.70 8.67
C LYS A 287 -5.83 -17.22 8.44
N LYS A 288 -4.74 -17.76 7.90
CA LYS A 288 -4.57 -19.21 7.71
C LYS A 288 -4.57 -19.96 9.04
N ILE A 289 -3.83 -19.47 10.02
CA ILE A 289 -3.80 -20.07 11.36
C ILE A 289 -5.19 -20.02 12.00
N MET A 290 -5.86 -18.87 11.97
CA MET A 290 -7.23 -18.73 12.49
C MET A 290 -8.21 -19.66 11.79
N PHE A 291 -8.12 -19.81 10.47
CA PHE A 291 -8.97 -20.75 9.73
C PHE A 291 -8.77 -22.20 10.22
N VAL A 292 -7.54 -22.64 10.40
CA VAL A 292 -7.24 -23.97 10.95
C VAL A 292 -7.80 -24.12 12.37
N CYS A 293 -7.60 -23.12 13.23
CA CYS A 293 -8.15 -23.12 14.60
C CYS A 293 -9.68 -23.22 14.58
N VAL A 294 -10.36 -22.47 13.74
CA VAL A 294 -11.84 -22.52 13.58
C VAL A 294 -12.27 -23.92 13.13
N CYS A 295 -11.60 -24.53 12.17
CA CYS A 295 -11.89 -25.89 11.71
C CYS A 295 -11.73 -26.93 12.85
N VAL A 296 -10.69 -26.83 13.66
CA VAL A 296 -10.44 -27.70 14.80
C VAL A 296 -11.54 -27.52 15.86
N ILE A 297 -11.86 -26.28 16.23
CA ILE A 297 -12.90 -25.96 17.22
C ILE A 297 -14.27 -26.45 16.73
N MET A 298 -14.61 -26.21 15.44
CA MET A 298 -15.85 -26.69 14.83
C MET A 298 -15.95 -28.22 14.90
N THR A 299 -14.88 -28.92 14.54
CA THR A 299 -14.85 -30.39 14.57
C THR A 299 -15.03 -30.92 16.00
N ALA A 300 -14.30 -30.36 16.97
CA ALA A 300 -14.45 -30.70 18.37
C ALA A 300 -15.86 -30.40 18.88
N GLY A 301 -16.45 -29.27 18.52
CA GLY A 301 -17.81 -28.87 18.87
C GLY A 301 -18.85 -29.85 18.32
N ILE A 302 -18.72 -30.25 17.05
CA ILE A 302 -19.62 -31.24 16.42
C ILE A 302 -19.54 -32.59 17.15
N LEU A 303 -18.34 -33.09 17.48
CA LEU A 303 -18.15 -34.35 18.22
C LEU A 303 -18.74 -34.26 19.60
N LEU A 304 -18.54 -33.16 20.32
CA LEU A 304 -19.08 -32.95 21.65
C LEU A 304 -20.62 -32.88 21.62
N LEU A 305 -21.20 -32.16 20.66
CA LEU A 305 -22.63 -32.06 20.45
C LEU A 305 -23.24 -33.43 20.12
N PHE A 306 -22.61 -34.21 19.25
CA PHE A 306 -23.02 -35.58 18.93
C PHE A 306 -23.00 -36.48 20.17
N PHE A 307 -21.96 -36.38 21.01
CA PHE A 307 -21.84 -37.14 22.26
C PHE A 307 -22.94 -36.77 23.29
N VAL A 308 -23.17 -35.46 23.49
CA VAL A 308 -24.19 -34.94 24.40
C VAL A 308 -25.60 -35.40 23.98
N ILE A 309 -25.93 -35.28 22.69
CA ILE A 309 -27.23 -35.72 22.15
C ILE A 309 -27.39 -37.22 22.31
N THR A 310 -26.34 -38.00 21.99
CA THR A 310 -26.36 -39.47 22.15
C THR A 310 -26.58 -39.86 23.60
N HIS A 311 -25.90 -39.20 24.56
CA HIS A 311 -26.05 -39.44 25.97
C HIS A 311 -27.44 -39.05 26.50
N SER A 312 -27.97 -37.90 26.09
CA SER A 312 -29.32 -37.45 26.41
C SER A 312 -30.39 -38.45 25.93
N MET A 313 -30.23 -38.89 24.68
CA MET A 313 -31.15 -39.90 24.10
C MET A 313 -31.11 -41.23 24.81
N LYS A 314 -29.94 -41.74 25.24
CA LYS A 314 -29.83 -42.98 26.00
C LYS A 314 -30.55 -42.91 27.32
N LYS A 315 -30.55 -41.78 28.03
CA LYS A 315 -31.28 -41.57 29.27
C LYS A 315 -32.81 -41.61 29.09
N ARG A 316 -33.30 -41.19 27.91
CA ARG A 316 -34.71 -41.08 27.59
C ARG A 316 -35.25 -42.25 26.74
N VAL A 317 -34.50 -43.35 26.60
CA VAL A 317 -34.90 -44.52 25.81
C VAL A 317 -36.19 -45.10 26.36
N ARG A 318 -36.35 -45.18 27.72
CA ARG A 318 -37.59 -45.64 28.37
C ARG A 318 -38.79 -44.76 28.05
N GLU A 319 -38.67 -43.45 28.13
CA GLU A 319 -39.74 -42.48 27.77
C GLU A 319 -40.12 -42.66 26.31
N THR A 320 -39.13 -42.80 25.42
CA THR A 320 -39.37 -43.06 23.99
C THR A 320 -40.12 -44.34 23.75
N GLY A 321 -39.80 -45.43 24.48
CA GLY A 321 -40.51 -46.70 24.41
C GLY A 321 -41.98 -46.62 24.88
N ILE A 322 -42.25 -45.88 25.96
CA ILE A 322 -43.58 -45.63 26.46
C ILE A 322 -44.41 -44.83 25.43
N LEU A 323 -43.83 -43.76 24.85
CA LEU A 323 -44.50 -42.96 23.83
C LEU A 323 -44.85 -43.80 22.58
N MET A 324 -43.94 -44.68 22.16
CA MET A 324 -44.20 -45.59 21.03
C MET A 324 -45.30 -46.62 21.35
N SER A 325 -45.37 -47.12 22.58
CA SER A 325 -46.46 -48.06 23.01
C SER A 325 -47.81 -47.37 23.12
N LEU A 326 -47.87 -46.07 23.31
CA LEU A 326 -49.09 -45.23 23.26
C LEU A 326 -49.48 -44.85 21.82
N GLY A 327 -48.78 -45.36 20.80
CA GLY A 327 -49.10 -45.16 19.40
C GLY A 327 -48.48 -43.90 18.77
N ILE A 328 -47.61 -43.14 19.47
CA ILE A 328 -46.95 -41.97 18.93
C ILE A 328 -45.90 -42.42 17.89
N THR A 329 -45.98 -41.83 16.73
CA THR A 329 -45.12 -42.22 15.62
C THR A 329 -43.65 -41.80 15.83
N GLY A 330 -42.71 -42.54 15.31
CA GLY A 330 -41.27 -42.19 15.37
C GLY A 330 -40.94 -40.85 14.69
N LYS A 331 -41.83 -40.35 13.81
CA LYS A 331 -41.71 -39.00 13.23
C LYS A 331 -42.01 -37.92 14.26
N GLU A 332 -43.07 -38.06 15.02
CA GLU A 332 -43.50 -37.09 16.05
C GLU A 332 -42.49 -37.00 17.16
N ILE A 333 -41.98 -38.17 17.64
CA ILE A 333 -40.88 -38.21 18.60
C ILE A 333 -39.63 -37.51 18.09
N ARG A 334 -39.27 -37.70 16.81
CA ARG A 334 -38.16 -37.03 16.18
C ARG A 334 -38.32 -35.51 16.17
N TRP A 335 -39.50 -35.01 15.79
CA TRP A 335 -39.79 -33.60 15.78
C TRP A 335 -39.74 -32.97 17.18
N GLN A 336 -40.23 -33.66 18.20
CA GLN A 336 -40.16 -33.22 19.59
C GLN A 336 -38.71 -33.03 20.04
N PHE A 337 -37.84 -34.02 19.83
CA PHE A 337 -36.43 -33.92 20.17
C PHE A 337 -35.69 -32.89 19.35
N LEU A 338 -36.04 -32.76 18.08
CA LEU A 338 -35.47 -31.72 17.22
C LEU A 338 -35.74 -30.32 17.77
N TRP A 339 -36.99 -30.01 18.07
CA TRP A 339 -37.40 -28.71 18.62
C TRP A 339 -36.72 -28.42 19.96
N GLU A 340 -36.65 -29.42 20.86
CA GLU A 340 -35.98 -29.28 22.15
C GLU A 340 -34.51 -28.90 22.00
N HIS A 341 -33.74 -29.62 21.19
CA HIS A 341 -32.34 -29.33 20.97
C HIS A 341 -32.10 -28.07 20.14
N LEU A 342 -33.01 -27.73 19.25
CA LEU A 342 -32.94 -26.52 18.43
C LEU A 342 -33.18 -25.28 19.27
N LEU A 343 -34.14 -25.29 20.22
CA LEU A 343 -34.35 -24.20 21.17
C LEU A 343 -33.12 -23.95 22.06
N ILE A 344 -32.55 -25.04 22.60
CA ILE A 344 -31.30 -24.94 23.38
C ILE A 344 -30.17 -24.39 22.52
N GLY A 345 -30.03 -24.84 21.29
CA GLY A 345 -29.01 -24.38 20.35
C GLY A 345 -29.18 -22.92 19.96
N ILE A 346 -30.40 -22.43 19.72
CA ILE A 346 -30.69 -21.03 19.41
C ILE A 346 -30.34 -20.14 20.60
N THR A 347 -30.72 -20.51 21.82
CA THR A 347 -30.43 -19.70 23.02
C THR A 347 -28.93 -19.64 23.28
N ALA A 348 -28.21 -20.76 23.14
CA ALA A 348 -26.76 -20.79 23.26
C ALA A 348 -26.07 -19.95 22.18
N CYS A 349 -26.58 -20.00 20.95
CA CYS A 349 -26.05 -19.21 19.83
C CYS A 349 -26.24 -17.71 20.05
N LEU A 350 -27.40 -17.27 20.50
CA LEU A 350 -27.65 -15.85 20.83
C LEU A 350 -26.70 -15.34 21.92
N PHE A 351 -26.49 -16.16 22.97
CA PHE A 351 -25.54 -15.83 24.02
C PHE A 351 -24.10 -15.75 23.48
N ALA A 352 -23.68 -16.70 22.64
CA ALA A 352 -22.36 -16.70 22.02
C ALA A 352 -22.15 -15.47 21.12
N PHE A 353 -23.16 -15.06 20.36
CA PHE A 353 -23.09 -13.82 19.56
C PHE A 353 -22.97 -12.57 20.43
N ALA A 354 -23.70 -12.47 21.55
CA ALA A 354 -23.59 -11.34 22.47
C ALA A 354 -22.15 -11.23 23.06
N VAL A 355 -21.58 -12.35 23.50
CA VAL A 355 -20.21 -12.40 24.00
C VAL A 355 -19.20 -12.07 22.88
N SER A 356 -19.37 -12.63 21.69
CA SER A 356 -18.49 -12.37 20.55
C SER A 356 -18.50 -10.89 20.16
N PHE A 357 -19.65 -10.27 20.16
CA PHE A 357 -19.77 -8.84 19.84
C PHE A 357 -19.00 -7.94 20.82
N ALA A 358 -18.97 -8.32 22.09
CA ALA A 358 -18.24 -7.58 23.12
C ALA A 358 -16.71 -7.82 23.10
N VAL A 359 -16.29 -9.04 22.74
CA VAL A 359 -14.88 -9.47 22.86
C VAL A 359 -14.07 -9.26 21.57
N THR A 360 -14.72 -9.34 20.40
CA THR A 360 -14.04 -9.24 19.08
C THR A 360 -13.22 -7.95 18.90
N PRO A 361 -13.68 -6.75 19.28
CA PRO A 361 -12.89 -5.53 19.15
C PRO A 361 -11.59 -5.60 19.94
N VAL A 362 -11.67 -6.04 21.19
CA VAL A 362 -10.52 -6.10 22.12
C VAL A 362 -9.44 -7.09 21.64
N ILE A 363 -9.86 -8.27 21.19
CA ILE A 363 -8.93 -9.28 20.66
C ILE A 363 -8.35 -8.81 19.32
N GLY A 364 -9.15 -8.15 18.48
CA GLY A 364 -8.71 -7.63 17.19
C GLY A 364 -7.57 -6.63 17.33
N GLU A 365 -7.68 -5.69 18.27
CA GLU A 365 -6.64 -4.70 18.57
C GLU A 365 -5.37 -5.36 19.12
N GLN A 366 -5.49 -6.32 20.02
CA GLN A 366 -4.34 -7.02 20.59
C GLN A 366 -3.58 -7.85 19.55
N ILE A 367 -4.27 -8.59 18.70
CA ILE A 367 -3.65 -9.39 17.64
C ILE A 367 -2.96 -8.44 16.64
N TYR A 368 -3.61 -7.34 16.28
CA TYR A 368 -3.05 -6.36 15.37
C TYR A 368 -1.78 -5.73 15.93
N GLY A 369 -1.81 -5.29 17.20
CA GLY A 369 -0.64 -4.76 17.89
C GLY A 369 0.51 -5.77 17.97
N ALA A 370 0.23 -7.01 18.31
CA ALA A 370 1.24 -8.06 18.40
C ALA A 370 1.90 -8.39 17.04
N VAL A 371 1.11 -8.40 15.95
CA VAL A 371 1.62 -8.68 14.61
C VAL A 371 2.51 -7.56 14.08
N HIS A 372 2.24 -6.31 14.49
CA HIS A 372 3.00 -5.13 14.03
C HIS A 372 4.14 -4.74 14.97
N GLN A 373 4.15 -5.19 16.23
CA GLN A 373 5.28 -4.95 17.14
C GLN A 373 6.55 -5.74 16.78
N GLU A 374 6.47 -6.82 15.98
CA GLU A 374 7.65 -7.58 15.54
C GLU A 374 8.50 -6.90 14.45
N LYS A 375 8.01 -5.83 13.85
CA LYS A 375 8.84 -4.96 13.01
C LYS A 375 9.27 -3.72 13.83
N GLU A 376 10.03 -3.92 14.90
CA GLU A 376 10.95 -2.86 15.34
C GLU A 376 11.84 -2.53 14.15
N GLN A 377 11.61 -1.36 13.55
CA GLN A 377 12.51 -0.80 12.57
C GLN A 377 13.91 -0.87 13.17
N GLN A 378 14.85 -1.50 12.47
CA GLN A 378 16.26 -1.32 12.78
C GLN A 378 16.56 0.16 12.51
N VAL A 379 16.36 0.99 13.53
CA VAL A 379 16.84 2.37 13.52
C VAL A 379 18.36 2.27 13.60
N TYR A 380 18.99 2.43 12.46
CA TYR A 380 20.43 2.47 12.41
C TYR A 380 20.89 3.75 13.12
N THR A 381 21.76 3.59 14.07
CA THR A 381 22.35 4.72 14.79
C THR A 381 23.32 5.46 13.86
N GLU A 382 23.47 6.77 14.09
CA GLU A 382 24.41 7.62 13.35
C GLU A 382 25.82 7.00 13.27
N LYS A 383 26.29 6.34 14.33
CA LYS A 383 27.56 5.60 14.38
C LYS A 383 27.61 4.36 13.46
N GLU A 384 26.49 3.71 13.22
CA GLU A 384 26.43 2.55 12.30
C GLU A 384 26.50 3.01 10.85
N ILE A 385 25.85 4.14 10.55
CA ILE A 385 25.90 4.80 9.25
C ILE A 385 27.33 5.30 8.97
N GLU A 386 27.95 6.02 9.91
CA GLU A 386 29.35 6.45 9.83
C GLU A 386 30.32 5.27 9.64
N ALA A 387 30.10 4.18 10.36
CA ALA A 387 30.91 2.97 10.22
C ALA A 387 30.74 2.27 8.86
N ALA A 388 29.56 2.34 8.25
CA ALA A 388 29.30 1.82 6.91
C ALA A 388 29.94 2.71 5.84
N ILE A 389 29.88 4.04 6.00
CA ILE A 389 30.57 5.02 5.15
C ILE A 389 32.08 4.81 5.22
N ALA A 390 32.65 4.71 6.42
CA ALA A 390 34.09 4.49 6.63
C ALA A 390 34.58 3.17 6.01
N ARG A 391 33.70 2.19 5.80
CA ARG A 391 34.02 0.92 5.13
C ARG A 391 33.78 0.95 3.62
N GLY A 392 33.32 2.08 3.06
CA GLY A 392 33.02 2.21 1.63
C GLY A 392 31.79 1.43 1.17
N GLU A 393 30.88 1.07 2.10
CA GLU A 393 29.67 0.28 1.84
C GLU A 393 28.51 1.18 1.37
N GLN A 394 28.72 1.99 0.33
CA GLN A 394 27.71 2.96 -0.17
C GLN A 394 26.33 2.32 -0.48
N GLY A 395 26.31 1.09 -0.99
CA GLY A 395 25.06 0.35 -1.22
C GLY A 395 24.26 0.10 0.06
N LYS A 396 24.93 -0.21 1.18
CA LYS A 396 24.28 -0.40 2.49
C LYS A 396 23.82 0.92 3.10
N VAL A 397 24.58 2.00 2.92
CA VAL A 397 24.18 3.34 3.39
C VAL A 397 22.88 3.77 2.72
N SER A 398 22.73 3.54 1.41
CA SER A 398 21.49 3.80 0.67
C SER A 398 20.34 2.90 1.14
N GLU A 399 20.60 1.65 1.48
CA GLU A 399 19.61 0.71 2.02
C GLU A 399 19.22 1.07 3.46
N MET A 400 20.16 1.49 4.30
CA MET A 400 19.92 2.01 5.65
C MET A 400 19.08 3.28 5.63
N ALA A 401 19.33 4.21 4.69
CA ALA A 401 18.53 5.41 4.49
C ALA A 401 17.12 5.08 3.97
N LYS A 402 16.98 4.11 3.08
CA LYS A 402 15.67 3.61 2.63
C LYS A 402 14.88 2.95 3.75
N ASN A 403 15.51 2.17 4.61
CA ASN A 403 14.86 1.50 5.74
C ASN A 403 14.43 2.48 6.85
N GLN A 404 15.03 3.65 6.94
CA GLN A 404 14.52 4.74 7.79
C GLN A 404 13.22 5.35 7.24
N LYS A 405 12.98 5.28 5.92
CA LYS A 405 11.78 5.81 5.26
C LYS A 405 10.51 4.94 5.44
N THR A 406 10.64 3.70 5.81
CA THR A 406 9.49 2.77 5.89
C THR A 406 8.84 2.69 7.25
N GLY A 407 8.62 3.83 7.88
CA GLY A 407 7.67 3.97 8.99
C GLY A 407 6.24 4.01 8.46
N VAL A 408 5.77 2.95 7.78
CA VAL A 408 4.34 2.80 7.51
C VAL A 408 3.67 2.61 8.87
N GLU A 409 3.14 3.69 9.45
CA GLU A 409 2.26 3.54 10.60
C GLU A 409 1.06 2.68 10.19
N PRO A 410 0.86 1.54 10.86
CA PRO A 410 -0.31 0.72 10.61
C PRO A 410 -1.57 1.57 10.88
N PRO A 411 -2.68 1.34 10.15
CA PRO A 411 -3.91 2.10 10.36
C PRO A 411 -4.30 2.04 11.83
N GLN A 412 -4.40 3.20 12.47
CA GLN A 412 -4.62 3.32 13.93
C GLN A 412 -5.97 2.77 14.40
N GLU A 413 -6.95 2.65 13.50
CA GLU A 413 -8.27 2.10 13.82
C GLU A 413 -8.68 1.02 12.84
N LEU A 414 -8.72 -0.21 13.32
CA LEU A 414 -9.32 -1.33 12.60
C LEU A 414 -10.78 -1.50 12.99
N ASN A 415 -11.67 -1.32 12.04
CA ASN A 415 -13.08 -1.62 12.26
C ASN A 415 -13.32 -3.13 12.25
N THR A 416 -13.18 -3.75 13.43
CA THR A 416 -13.38 -5.20 13.64
C THR A 416 -14.86 -5.59 13.83
N ARG A 417 -15.81 -4.73 13.43
CA ARG A 417 -17.24 -5.00 13.60
C ARG A 417 -17.70 -6.15 12.70
N MET A 418 -18.38 -7.09 13.31
CA MET A 418 -18.95 -8.24 12.60
C MET A 418 -20.08 -7.78 11.66
N ASN A 419 -19.97 -8.11 10.38
CA ASN A 419 -21.00 -7.81 9.40
C ASN A 419 -22.24 -8.69 9.66
N ALA A 420 -23.43 -8.09 9.62
CA ALA A 420 -24.71 -8.79 9.82
C ALA A 420 -24.91 -9.98 8.86
N ARG A 421 -24.42 -9.90 7.63
CA ARG A 421 -24.44 -11.02 6.66
C ARG A 421 -23.61 -12.21 7.15
N THR A 422 -22.42 -11.95 7.67
CA THR A 422 -21.53 -12.99 8.21
C THR A 422 -22.17 -13.65 9.43
N ALA A 423 -22.74 -12.87 10.35
CA ALA A 423 -23.46 -13.37 11.52
C ALA A 423 -24.62 -14.29 11.11
N LEU A 424 -25.43 -13.89 10.13
CA LEU A 424 -26.54 -14.69 9.62
C LEU A 424 -26.06 -16.00 8.99
N THR A 425 -24.98 -15.96 8.22
CA THR A 425 -24.40 -17.17 7.59
C THR A 425 -23.94 -18.17 8.64
N VAL A 426 -23.21 -17.70 9.65
CA VAL A 426 -22.74 -18.54 10.76
C VAL A 426 -23.94 -19.14 11.52
N PHE A 427 -24.98 -18.35 11.79
CA PHE A 427 -26.21 -18.82 12.44
C PHE A 427 -26.88 -19.94 11.66
N ILE A 428 -27.04 -19.79 10.34
CA ILE A 428 -27.63 -20.82 9.48
C ILE A 428 -26.79 -22.10 9.50
N VAL A 429 -25.46 -22.01 9.44
CA VAL A 429 -24.56 -23.16 9.49
C VAL A 429 -24.69 -23.91 10.81
N ILE A 430 -24.74 -23.20 11.93
CA ILE A 430 -24.92 -23.82 13.27
C ILE A 430 -26.26 -24.59 13.35
N ILE A 431 -27.36 -23.97 12.90
CA ILE A 431 -28.67 -24.64 12.87
C ILE A 431 -28.62 -25.92 12.02
N LEU A 432 -27.97 -25.87 10.88
CA LEU A 432 -27.84 -27.02 9.97
C LEU A 432 -27.00 -28.15 10.61
N ILE A 433 -25.95 -27.81 11.35
CA ILE A 433 -25.16 -28.78 12.14
C ILE A 433 -26.00 -29.45 13.22
N ILE A 434 -26.76 -28.64 14.00
CA ILE A 434 -27.66 -29.19 15.04
C ILE A 434 -28.67 -30.12 14.41
N TYR A 435 -29.34 -29.70 13.33
CA TYR A 435 -30.32 -30.50 12.61
C TYR A 435 -29.74 -31.86 12.14
N THR A 436 -28.56 -31.82 11.52
CA THR A 436 -27.91 -33.06 11.02
C THR A 436 -27.49 -33.98 12.13
N CYS A 437 -26.92 -33.46 13.22
CA CYS A 437 -26.51 -34.25 14.40
C CYS A 437 -27.72 -34.91 15.09
N VAL A 438 -28.78 -34.14 15.32
CA VAL A 438 -30.02 -34.66 15.93
C VAL A 438 -30.61 -35.79 15.08
N ASN A 439 -30.77 -35.56 13.76
CA ASN A 439 -31.28 -36.57 12.87
C ASN A 439 -30.44 -37.83 12.80
N ALA A 440 -29.11 -37.71 12.82
CA ALA A 440 -28.19 -38.86 12.79
C ALA A 440 -28.33 -39.72 14.05
N VAL A 441 -28.38 -39.09 15.23
CA VAL A 441 -28.51 -39.80 16.52
C VAL A 441 -29.87 -40.44 16.64
N ILE A 442 -30.96 -39.73 16.32
CA ILE A 442 -32.33 -40.28 16.44
C ILE A 442 -32.55 -41.43 15.47
N LYS A 443 -32.07 -41.33 14.21
CA LYS A 443 -32.17 -42.47 13.27
C LYS A 443 -31.48 -43.73 13.80
N LYS A 444 -30.36 -43.56 14.50
CA LYS A 444 -29.63 -44.69 15.11
C LYS A 444 -30.39 -45.27 16.30
N THR A 445 -31.00 -44.44 17.13
CA THR A 445 -31.73 -44.86 18.36
C THR A 445 -33.09 -45.48 18.02
N LEU A 446 -33.85 -44.94 17.06
CA LEU A 446 -35.16 -45.45 16.64
C LEU A 446 -35.08 -46.73 15.78
N LYS A 447 -33.89 -47.10 15.26
CA LYS A 447 -33.68 -48.41 14.62
C LYS A 447 -33.60 -49.60 15.62
N LEU A 448 -33.46 -49.30 16.90
CA LEU A 448 -33.55 -50.33 17.92
C LEU A 448 -35.00 -50.76 18.07
N GLU A 449 -35.29 -52.05 17.90
CA GLU A 449 -36.66 -52.59 18.01
C GLU A 449 -37.24 -52.29 19.41
N PRO A 450 -38.52 -51.93 19.54
CA PRO A 450 -39.19 -51.61 20.82
C PRO A 450 -39.00 -52.68 21.89
N ILE A 451 -38.93 -53.94 21.49
CA ILE A 451 -38.74 -55.09 22.36
C ILE A 451 -37.29 -55.10 22.98
N ARG A 452 -36.27 -54.72 22.22
CA ARG A 452 -34.91 -54.60 22.74
C ARG A 452 -34.73 -53.40 23.67
N VAL A 453 -35.51 -52.36 23.48
CA VAL A 453 -35.50 -51.16 24.34
C VAL A 453 -36.08 -51.48 25.72
N LEU A 454 -37.08 -52.35 25.80
CA LEU A 454 -37.66 -52.82 27.08
C LEU A 454 -36.80 -53.89 27.79
N SER A 455 -36.06 -54.72 27.05
CA SER A 455 -35.21 -55.76 27.60
C SER A 455 -33.79 -55.31 28.05
N MET A 456 -33.43 -54.05 27.84
CA MET A 456 -32.20 -53.43 28.39
C MET A 456 -32.37 -52.90 29.83
N ILE A 457 -33.43 -53.27 30.50
CA ILE A 457 -33.85 -52.76 31.83
C ILE A 457 -33.71 -53.82 32.94
N GLU A 458 -33.16 -54.99 32.65
CA GLU A 458 -32.73 -55.96 33.68
C GLU A 458 -31.23 -55.85 34.02
#